data_3cb0274aebfa5bdc307e1d2a7e363dea
#
_entry.id   3cb0274aebfa5bdc307e1d2a7e363dea
#
_cell.length_a   1.000
_cell.length_b   1.000
_cell.length_c   1.000
_cell.angle_alpha   90.00
_cell.angle_beta   90.00
_cell.angle_gamma   90.00
#
_symmetry.space_group_name_H-M   'P 1'
#
loop_
_entity.id
_entity.type
_entity.pdbx_description
1 polymer ?
#
loop_
_entity_poly.entity_id
_entity_poly.type
_entity_poly.pdbx_seq_one_letter_code
_entity_poly.pdbx_strand_id
1 'polypeptide(L)'
;EWRVVQKSPSKMVFPDGESLSEVQKRAMKSLMKTIEMAEGGVALIVSHGDVIKPIIAQCLGLELDKFQKIVIDPASISVLDYNRKNFRLLHLNDSSTNFDYLSKKSRSVKTLVGGGSGRA
;
A
#
# COMPACT_ATOMS: atom_id res chain seq x y z
N GLU A 1 -21.17 13.45 6.84
CA GLU A 1 -19.90 13.19 6.15
C GLU A 1 -19.21 11.93 6.66
N TRP A 2 -19.11 11.79 7.98
CA TRP A 2 -18.48 10.60 8.55
C TRP A 2 -19.18 9.32 8.12
N ARG A 3 -20.49 9.38 7.97
CA ARG A 3 -21.27 8.24 7.50
C ARG A 3 -20.88 7.79 6.10
N VAL A 4 -20.59 8.75 5.22
CA VAL A 4 -20.15 8.44 3.86
C VAL A 4 -18.80 7.76 3.90
N VAL A 5 -17.89 8.24 4.75
CA VAL A 5 -16.57 7.63 4.91
C VAL A 5 -16.69 6.19 5.39
N GLN A 6 -17.62 5.93 6.32
CA GLN A 6 -17.77 4.58 6.87
C GLN A 6 -18.49 3.61 5.95
N LYS A 7 -19.50 4.08 5.23
CA LYS A 7 -20.35 3.20 4.41
C LYS A 7 -19.97 3.14 2.95
N SER A 8 -19.62 4.28 2.40
CA SER A 8 -19.31 4.39 0.98
C SER A 8 -18.15 5.36 0.77
N PRO A 9 -16.95 4.99 1.22
CA PRO A 9 -15.82 5.91 1.12
C PRO A 9 -15.48 6.34 -0.30
N SER A 10 -15.78 5.53 -1.30
CA SER A 10 -15.53 5.93 -2.68
C SER A 10 -16.35 7.14 -3.11
N LYS A 11 -17.45 7.44 -2.38
CA LYS A 11 -18.30 8.59 -2.66
C LYS A 11 -17.93 9.82 -1.86
N MET A 12 -16.94 9.69 -0.97
CA MET A 12 -16.50 10.80 -0.15
C MET A 12 -15.76 11.83 -0.99
N VAL A 13 -16.12 13.11 -0.78
CA VAL A 13 -15.42 14.24 -1.41
C VAL A 13 -14.89 15.10 -0.28
N PHE A 14 -13.59 15.36 -0.31
CA PHE A 14 -12.94 16.21 0.68
C PHE A 14 -13.27 17.68 0.45
N PRO A 15 -13.09 18.52 1.49
CA PRO A 15 -13.42 19.95 1.37
C PRO A 15 -12.70 20.68 0.22
N ASP A 16 -11.57 20.18 -0.22
CA ASP A 16 -10.84 20.75 -1.36
C ASP A 16 -11.40 20.30 -2.70
N GLY A 17 -12.48 19.52 -2.70
CA GLY A 17 -13.13 19.04 -3.93
C GLY A 17 -12.57 17.74 -4.48
N GLU A 18 -11.55 17.17 -3.86
CA GLU A 18 -10.99 15.91 -4.32
C GLU A 18 -11.69 14.73 -3.64
N SER A 19 -12.17 13.76 -4.43
CA SER A 19 -12.78 12.56 -3.89
C SER A 19 -11.73 11.55 -3.47
N LEU A 20 -12.12 10.58 -2.66
CA LEU A 20 -11.21 9.51 -2.24
C LEU A 20 -10.74 8.69 -3.45
N SER A 21 -11.62 8.46 -4.43
CA SER A 21 -11.21 7.75 -5.64
C SER A 21 -10.21 8.54 -6.46
N GLU A 22 -10.32 9.85 -6.47
CA GLU A 22 -9.32 10.71 -7.14
C GLU A 22 -7.98 10.68 -6.41
N VAL A 23 -8.02 10.67 -5.07
CA VAL A 23 -6.82 10.51 -4.26
C VAL A 23 -6.13 9.19 -4.59
N GLN A 24 -6.90 8.10 -4.64
CA GLN A 24 -6.37 6.79 -4.98
C GLN A 24 -5.72 6.79 -6.36
N LYS A 25 -6.39 7.36 -7.34
CA LYS A 25 -5.91 7.41 -8.71
C LYS A 25 -4.60 8.17 -8.81
N ARG A 26 -4.54 9.34 -8.17
CA ARG A 26 -3.35 10.17 -8.15
C ARG A 26 -2.19 9.47 -7.43
N ALA A 27 -2.50 8.85 -6.29
CA ALA A 27 -1.50 8.15 -5.50
C ALA A 27 -0.93 6.94 -6.26
N MET A 28 -1.79 6.19 -6.95
CA MET A 28 -1.34 5.05 -7.75
C MET A 28 -0.45 5.48 -8.90
N LYS A 29 -0.76 6.62 -9.51
CA LYS A 29 0.08 7.16 -10.58
C LYS A 29 1.48 7.48 -10.05
N SER A 30 1.55 8.09 -8.87
CA SER A 30 2.83 8.40 -8.23
C SER A 30 3.58 7.14 -7.83
N LEU A 31 2.86 6.15 -7.34
CA LEU A 31 3.45 4.86 -6.97
C LEU A 31 4.10 4.19 -8.19
N MET A 32 3.37 4.12 -9.29
CA MET A 32 3.89 3.47 -10.50
C MET A 32 5.12 4.20 -11.03
N LYS A 33 5.12 5.52 -10.97
CA LYS A 33 6.27 6.31 -11.36
C LYS A 33 7.49 6.04 -10.47
N THR A 34 7.25 5.94 -9.17
CA THR A 34 8.30 5.61 -8.20
C THR A 34 8.89 4.22 -8.46
N ILE A 35 8.04 3.25 -8.74
CA ILE A 35 8.47 1.90 -9.07
C ILE A 35 9.37 1.90 -10.31
N GLU A 36 8.96 2.63 -11.32
CA GLU A 36 9.74 2.76 -12.55
C GLU A 36 11.12 3.36 -12.28
N MET A 37 11.16 4.39 -11.46
CA MET A 37 12.41 5.06 -11.11
C MET A 37 13.32 4.19 -10.24
N ALA A 38 12.76 3.27 -9.48
CA ALA A 38 13.53 2.39 -8.60
C ALA A 38 14.29 1.30 -9.36
N GLU A 39 13.92 1.04 -10.61
CA GLU A 39 14.61 0.08 -11.48
C GLU A 39 14.90 -1.27 -10.82
N GLY A 40 13.89 -1.85 -10.20
CA GLY A 40 14.03 -3.14 -9.54
C GLY A 40 14.63 -3.08 -8.14
N GLY A 41 14.93 -1.89 -7.67
CA GLY A 41 15.44 -1.69 -6.30
C GLY A 41 14.34 -1.47 -5.30
N VAL A 42 14.69 -0.74 -4.23
CA VAL A 42 13.77 -0.43 -3.13
C VAL A 42 13.49 1.07 -3.13
N ALA A 43 12.24 1.43 -2.95
CA ALA A 43 11.82 2.81 -2.80
C ALA A 43 11.06 2.97 -1.49
N LEU A 44 11.22 4.11 -0.85
CA LEU A 44 10.49 4.45 0.36
C LEU A 44 9.53 5.61 0.04
N ILE A 45 8.27 5.39 0.36
CA ILE A 45 7.24 6.40 0.18
C ILE A 45 6.70 6.78 1.55
N VAL A 46 6.71 8.07 1.86
CA VAL A 46 6.19 8.57 3.12
C VAL A 46 4.86 9.27 2.85
N SER A 47 3.82 8.84 3.54
CA SER A 47 2.49 9.38 3.35
C SER A 47 1.67 9.22 4.63
N HIS A 48 0.36 9.28 4.53
CA HIS A 48 -0.55 9.11 5.66
C HIS A 48 -1.55 8.00 5.39
N GLY A 49 -2.20 7.55 6.47
CA GLY A 49 -3.13 6.42 6.41
C GLY A 49 -4.19 6.56 5.33
N ASP A 50 -4.78 7.74 5.20
CA ASP A 50 -5.87 7.96 4.24
C ASP A 50 -5.42 7.92 2.78
N VAL A 51 -4.13 7.93 2.53
CA VAL A 51 -3.55 7.75 1.20
C VAL A 51 -3.00 6.34 1.04
N ILE A 52 -2.34 5.83 2.06
CA ILE A 52 -1.73 4.50 2.04
C ILE A 52 -2.79 3.40 1.91
N LYS A 53 -3.89 3.52 2.64
CA LYS A 53 -4.96 2.51 2.60
C LYS A 53 -5.56 2.34 1.21
N PRO A 54 -5.93 3.42 0.50
CA PRO A 54 -6.40 3.28 -0.87
C PRO A 54 -5.39 2.67 -1.83
N ILE A 55 -4.11 2.98 -1.64
CA ILE A 55 -3.05 2.39 -2.45
C ILE A 55 -3.03 0.87 -2.25
N ILE A 56 -2.99 0.43 -0.99
CA ILE A 56 -2.95 -0.99 -0.67
C ILE A 56 -4.21 -1.69 -1.16
N ALA A 57 -5.36 -1.06 -0.98
CA ALA A 57 -6.63 -1.61 -1.46
C ALA A 57 -6.57 -1.89 -2.97
N GLN A 58 -6.10 -0.94 -3.74
CA GLN A 58 -5.99 -1.13 -5.18
C GLN A 58 -4.97 -2.19 -5.55
N CYS A 59 -3.82 -2.19 -4.90
CA CYS A 59 -2.78 -3.18 -5.17
C CYS A 59 -3.25 -4.61 -4.92
N LEU A 60 -4.14 -4.79 -3.94
CA LEU A 60 -4.67 -6.11 -3.59
C LEU A 60 -6.00 -6.44 -4.28
N GLY A 61 -6.52 -5.54 -5.11
CA GLY A 61 -7.81 -5.76 -5.75
C GLY A 61 -9.00 -5.61 -4.83
N LEU A 62 -8.84 -4.92 -3.72
CA LEU A 62 -9.91 -4.67 -2.77
C LEU A 62 -10.70 -3.44 -3.21
N GLU A 63 -12.02 -3.52 -3.16
CA GLU A 63 -12.87 -2.38 -3.47
C GLU A 63 -12.58 -1.21 -2.55
N LEU A 64 -12.57 0.00 -3.12
CA LEU A 64 -12.25 1.20 -2.35
C LEU A 64 -13.20 1.39 -1.15
N ASP A 65 -14.47 1.03 -1.31
CA ASP A 65 -15.44 1.15 -0.22
C ASP A 65 -15.08 0.29 1.01
N LYS A 66 -14.14 -0.62 0.87
CA LYS A 66 -13.70 -1.50 1.96
C LYS A 66 -12.32 -1.11 2.50
N PHE A 67 -11.82 0.06 2.13
CA PHE A 67 -10.46 0.47 2.50
C PHE A 67 -10.26 0.58 4.01
N GLN A 68 -11.33 0.82 4.77
CA GLN A 68 -11.24 0.90 6.23
C GLN A 68 -11.00 -0.45 6.90
N LYS A 69 -11.07 -1.53 6.16
CA LYS A 69 -10.67 -2.83 6.66
C LYS A 69 -9.15 -2.95 6.79
N ILE A 70 -8.42 -2.02 6.19
CA ILE A 70 -6.97 -1.95 6.29
C ILE A 70 -6.65 -0.96 7.41
N VAL A 71 -5.81 -1.38 8.34
CA VAL A 71 -5.39 -0.55 9.48
C VAL A 71 -3.95 -0.08 9.24
N ILE A 72 -3.76 1.22 9.26
CA ILE A 72 -2.44 1.84 9.13
C ILE A 72 -2.26 2.82 10.28
N ASP A 73 -1.41 2.47 11.22
CA ASP A 73 -1.10 3.31 12.36
C ASP A 73 -0.02 4.33 12.00
N PRO A 74 0.04 5.46 12.72
CA PRO A 74 1.14 6.41 12.54
C PRO A 74 2.49 5.72 12.78
N ALA A 75 3.50 6.12 12.00
CA ALA A 75 4.85 5.60 12.10
C ALA A 75 4.96 4.09 11.86
N SER A 76 4.01 3.52 11.15
CA SER A 76 4.09 2.11 10.74
C SER A 76 4.64 2.01 9.32
N ILE A 77 5.13 0.83 8.98
CA ILE A 77 5.65 0.53 7.65
C ILE A 77 4.84 -0.62 7.06
N SER A 78 4.42 -0.43 5.82
CA SER A 78 3.82 -1.50 5.02
C SER A 78 4.71 -1.72 3.80
N VAL A 79 4.88 -2.96 3.41
CA VAL A 79 5.80 -3.32 2.33
C VAL A 79 5.05 -4.05 1.24
N LEU A 80 5.16 -3.52 0.04
CA LEU A 80 4.62 -4.13 -1.17
C LEU A 80 5.77 -4.59 -2.04
N ASP A 81 5.57 -5.71 -2.69
CA ASP A 81 6.46 -6.23 -3.71
C ASP A 81 5.76 -6.12 -5.06
N TYR A 82 6.48 -5.69 -6.07
CA TYR A 82 5.92 -5.53 -7.41
C TYR A 82 6.76 -6.29 -8.41
N ASN A 83 6.12 -7.19 -9.14
CA ASN A 83 6.80 -7.99 -10.15
C ASN A 83 5.83 -8.32 -11.29
N ARG A 84 6.24 -8.02 -12.50
CA ARG A 84 5.46 -8.34 -13.71
C ARG A 84 4.02 -7.82 -13.61
N LYS A 85 3.87 -6.57 -13.16
CA LYS A 85 2.59 -5.88 -12.99
C LYS A 85 1.71 -6.47 -11.90
N ASN A 86 2.26 -7.32 -11.04
CA ASN A 86 1.54 -7.88 -9.91
C ASN A 86 2.10 -7.35 -8.60
N PHE A 87 1.19 -6.99 -7.70
CA PHE A 87 1.55 -6.55 -6.35
C PHE A 87 1.32 -7.67 -5.35
N ARG A 88 2.20 -7.75 -4.37
CA ARG A 88 2.01 -8.62 -3.22
C ARG A 88 2.29 -7.82 -1.96
N LEU A 89 1.52 -8.07 -0.93
CA LEU A 89 1.72 -7.43 0.36
C LEU A 89 2.62 -8.31 1.21
N LEU A 90 3.78 -7.81 1.58
CA LEU A 90 4.74 -8.57 2.39
C LEU A 90 4.59 -8.28 3.87
N HIS A 91 4.37 -7.02 4.22
CA HIS A 91 4.15 -6.59 5.59
C HIS A 91 3.09 -5.51 5.62
N LEU A 92 2.25 -5.52 6.64
CA LEU A 92 1.21 -4.54 6.82
C LEU A 92 1.28 -3.97 8.23
N ASN A 93 1.30 -2.64 8.30
CA ASN A 93 1.18 -1.92 9.57
C ASN A 93 2.23 -2.33 10.61
N ASP A 94 3.47 -2.49 10.16
CA ASP A 94 4.56 -2.87 11.05
C ASP A 94 5.06 -1.64 11.80
N SER A 95 4.84 -1.62 13.11
CA SER A 95 5.30 -0.54 13.98
C SER A 95 6.43 -0.99 14.89
N SER A 96 7.02 -2.14 14.64
CA SER A 96 8.17 -2.61 15.40
C SER A 96 9.40 -1.74 15.11
N THR A 97 10.40 -1.83 15.98
CA THR A 97 11.64 -1.10 15.77
C THR A 97 12.68 -1.91 14.99
N ASN A 98 12.33 -3.13 14.62
CA ASN A 98 13.24 -4.00 13.89
C ASN A 98 12.84 -4.05 12.42
N PHE A 99 13.60 -3.34 11.60
CA PHE A 99 13.34 -3.28 10.16
C PHE A 99 14.45 -3.95 9.34
N ASP A 100 15.12 -4.92 9.94
CA ASP A 100 16.20 -5.63 9.25
C ASP A 100 15.76 -6.27 7.94
N TYR A 101 14.48 -6.66 7.85
CA TYR A 101 13.94 -7.26 6.64
C TYR A 101 14.02 -6.33 5.43
N LEU A 102 14.08 -5.02 5.66
CA LEU A 102 14.16 -4.06 4.56
C LEU A 102 15.54 -4.02 3.90
N SER A 103 16.57 -4.44 4.62
CA SER A 103 17.92 -4.45 4.09
C SER A 103 18.28 -5.73 3.35
N LYS A 104 17.43 -6.74 3.45
CA LYS A 104 17.70 -8.03 2.82
C LYS A 104 17.40 -7.97 1.34
N LYS A 105 18.44 -7.89 0.57
CA LYS A 105 18.40 -7.70 -0.85
C LYS A 105 17.86 -8.89 -1.63
N SER A 106 18.04 -10.07 -1.12
CA SER A 106 17.76 -11.28 -1.88
C SER A 106 16.38 -11.85 -1.65
N ARG A 107 15.48 -11.09 -1.07
CA ARG A 107 14.13 -11.56 -0.87
C ARG A 107 13.42 -11.61 -2.22
N SER A 108 13.63 -12.69 -2.92
CA SER A 108 13.07 -12.86 -4.24
C SER A 108 11.62 -13.31 -4.16
N VAL A 109 10.93 -13.18 -5.26
CA VAL A 109 9.55 -13.65 -5.39
C VAL A 109 9.46 -15.14 -5.07
N LYS A 110 10.48 -15.88 -5.44
CA LYS A 110 10.56 -17.31 -5.20
C LYS A 110 10.43 -17.68 -3.74
N THR A 111 11.12 -16.96 -2.88
CA THR A 111 11.15 -17.30 -1.46
C THR A 111 9.84 -17.04 -0.76
N LEU A 112 8.95 -16.32 -1.42
CA LEU A 112 7.68 -15.94 -0.83
C LEU A 112 6.50 -16.74 -1.36
N VAL A 113 6.74 -17.56 -2.36
CA VAL A 113 5.71 -18.39 -2.94
C VAL A 113 5.45 -19.59 -2.02
N GLY A 114 4.20 -19.98 -1.96
CA GLY A 114 3.88 -21.19 -1.26
C GLY A 114 3.71 -21.08 0.22
N GLY A 115 3.39 -19.89 0.68
CA GLY A 115 3.00 -19.84 2.06
C GLY A 115 3.64 -18.77 2.86
N GLY A 116 4.20 -17.86 2.22
CA GLY A 116 4.68 -16.71 2.93
C GLY A 116 5.77 -16.96 3.94
N SER A 117 6.01 -18.17 4.28
CA SER A 117 7.12 -18.48 5.16
C SER A 117 8.39 -18.69 4.36
N GLY A 118 8.27 -18.58 3.08
CA GLY A 118 9.40 -18.80 2.19
C GLY A 118 10.44 -17.73 2.25
N ARG A 119 10.81 -17.39 3.41
CA ARG A 119 11.91 -16.49 3.59
C ARG A 119 13.12 -17.21 4.02
N ALA A 120 13.26 -18.29 3.60
CA ALA A 120 14.48 -19.00 3.87
C ALA A 120 15.69 -18.23 3.32
#